data_5c5f3ff324fc200f596f12ae041e38be
#
_entry.id   5c5f3ff324fc200f596f12ae041e38be
#
_cell.length_a   1.000
_cell.length_b   1.000
_cell.length_c   1.000
_cell.angle_alpha   90.00
_cell.angle_beta   90.00
_cell.angle_gamma   90.00
#
_symmetry.space_group_name_H-M   'P 1'
#
loop_
_entity.id
_entity.type
_entity.pdbx_description
1 polymer ?
#
loop_
_entity_poly.entity_id
_entity_poly.type
_entity_poly.pdbx_seq_one_letter_code
_entity_poly.pdbx_strand_id
1 'polypeptide(L)'
;MSYPVDIKTTRLAATGTIFAGPARVLGFYYVNDNAAGSITILDDTTSLAVFDVPTGASTAVVKTVVFPGTGLYCKTSAKATLATIDMVTFFYG
;
A
#
# COMPACT_ATOMS: atom_id res chain seq x y z
N MET A 1 1.19 29.83 6.90
CA MET A 1 0.25 29.08 6.07
C MET A 1 0.24 27.62 6.46
N SER A 2 -0.92 27.06 6.64
CA SER A 2 -1.00 25.64 6.89
C SER A 2 -1.33 24.90 5.61
N TYR A 3 -0.80 23.72 5.51
CA TYR A 3 -1.11 22.83 4.41
C TYR A 3 -2.09 21.80 4.91
N PRO A 4 -3.22 21.67 4.28
CA PRO A 4 -4.23 20.72 4.72
C PRO A 4 -3.86 19.28 4.37
N VAL A 5 -2.65 19.04 3.98
CA VAL A 5 -2.24 17.70 3.59
C VAL A 5 -1.78 16.95 4.82
N ASP A 6 -2.69 16.20 5.40
CA ASP A 6 -2.37 15.29 6.48
C ASP A 6 -2.11 13.92 5.90
N ILE A 7 -0.92 13.73 5.38
CA ILE A 7 -0.53 12.42 4.89
C ILE A 7 -0.17 11.56 6.11
N LYS A 8 -0.89 10.49 6.26
CA LYS A 8 -0.65 9.51 7.31
C LYS A 8 -0.01 8.28 6.72
N THR A 9 0.65 7.51 7.56
CA THR A 9 1.32 6.30 7.12
C THR A 9 0.96 5.13 8.01
N THR A 10 0.89 3.95 7.40
CA THR A 10 0.73 2.69 8.12
C THR A 10 1.69 1.68 7.52
N ARG A 11 2.51 1.09 8.36
CA ARG A 11 3.47 0.07 7.96
C ARG A 11 2.91 -1.31 8.24
N LEU A 12 2.93 -2.16 7.21
CA LEU A 12 2.46 -3.54 7.32
C LEU A 12 3.58 -4.50 6.93
N ALA A 13 3.81 -5.49 7.75
CA ALA A 13 4.70 -6.61 7.44
C ALA A 13 3.91 -7.85 7.04
N ALA A 14 2.59 -7.77 7.05
CA ALA A 14 1.68 -8.84 6.68
C ALA A 14 0.35 -8.23 6.27
N THR A 15 -0.53 -9.05 5.71
CA THR A 15 -1.88 -8.62 5.39
C THR A 15 -2.54 -7.94 6.59
N GLY A 16 -3.15 -6.80 6.38
CA GLY A 16 -3.76 -6.05 7.46
C GLY A 16 -4.55 -4.85 6.99
N THR A 17 -4.93 -4.02 7.97
CA THR A 17 -5.72 -2.82 7.75
C THR A 17 -4.81 -1.61 7.64
N ILE A 18 -4.98 -0.82 6.58
CA ILE A 18 -4.28 0.46 6.43
C ILE A 18 -4.94 1.49 7.33
N PHE A 19 -6.25 1.62 7.21
CA PHE A 19 -7.03 2.53 8.03
C PHE A 19 -8.46 2.00 8.16
N ALA A 20 -8.96 1.93 9.39
CA ALA A 20 -10.30 1.40 9.67
C ALA A 20 -11.34 2.50 9.51
N GLY A 21 -11.60 2.90 8.28
CA GLY A 21 -12.56 3.93 7.96
C GLY A 21 -12.32 4.46 6.55
N PRO A 22 -13.12 5.44 6.10
CA PRO A 22 -12.92 6.01 4.77
C PRO A 22 -11.56 6.67 4.67
N ALA A 23 -10.83 6.37 3.60
CA ALA A 23 -9.51 6.94 3.36
C ALA A 23 -9.17 6.88 1.88
N ARG A 24 -8.21 7.72 1.47
CA ARG A 24 -7.60 7.64 0.15
C ARG A 24 -6.19 7.12 0.31
N VAL A 25 -5.88 6.05 -0.40
CA VAL A 25 -4.53 5.52 -0.42
C VAL A 25 -3.77 6.28 -1.51
N LEU A 26 -2.76 7.02 -1.12
CA LEU A 26 -2.03 7.91 -2.02
C LEU A 26 -0.83 7.24 -2.66
N GLY A 27 -0.34 6.17 -2.06
CA GLY A 27 0.78 5.43 -2.58
C GLY A 27 1.34 4.49 -1.53
N PHE A 28 2.45 3.87 -1.86
CA PHE A 28 3.12 2.98 -0.91
C PHE A 28 4.60 2.86 -1.25
N TYR A 29 5.35 2.49 -0.22
CA TYR A 29 6.76 2.17 -0.31
C TYR A 29 6.93 0.73 0.14
N TYR A 30 7.61 -0.09 -0.64
CA TYR A 30 7.78 -1.48 -0.26
C TYR A 30 9.24 -1.91 -0.29
N VAL A 31 9.52 -2.92 0.52
CA VAL A 31 10.76 -3.65 0.50
C VAL A 31 10.42 -5.11 0.24
N ASN A 32 11.00 -5.67 -0.79
CA ASN A 32 10.81 -7.08 -1.12
C ASN A 32 12.15 -7.76 -1.34
N ASP A 33 12.34 -8.86 -0.67
CA ASP A 33 13.59 -9.60 -0.68
C ASP A 33 13.34 -11.01 -1.22
N ASN A 34 13.98 -11.33 -2.34
CA ASN A 34 14.08 -12.67 -2.90
C ASN A 34 12.90 -13.29 -3.64
N ALA A 35 11.70 -12.90 -3.45
CA ALA A 35 10.59 -13.58 -4.09
C ALA A 35 9.61 -12.60 -4.73
N ALA A 36 9.07 -12.98 -5.88
CA ALA A 36 8.00 -12.22 -6.48
C ALA A 36 6.76 -12.29 -5.60
N GLY A 37 6.07 -11.18 -5.47
CA GLY A 37 4.88 -11.11 -4.64
C GLY A 37 3.85 -10.16 -5.22
N SER A 38 2.83 -9.84 -4.44
CA SER A 38 1.81 -8.89 -4.85
C SER A 38 1.29 -8.10 -3.67
N ILE A 39 0.83 -6.89 -3.96
CA ILE A 39 0.17 -6.01 -3.01
C ILE A 39 -1.23 -5.72 -3.58
N THR A 40 -2.26 -6.09 -2.84
CA THR A 40 -3.63 -5.82 -3.24
C THR A 40 -4.23 -4.81 -2.28
N ILE A 41 -4.82 -3.75 -2.81
CA ILE A 41 -5.50 -2.73 -2.01
C ILE A 41 -7.00 -2.97 -2.14
N LEU A 42 -7.67 -3.05 -1.00
CA LEU A 42 -9.08 -3.36 -0.93
C LEU A 42 -9.85 -2.25 -0.20
N ASP A 43 -11.09 -2.07 -0.60
CA ASP A 43 -12.08 -1.35 0.19
C ASP A 43 -12.90 -2.40 0.94
N ASP A 44 -12.58 -2.58 2.20
CA ASP A 44 -13.14 -3.64 3.06
C ASP A 44 -12.87 -5.02 2.45
N THR A 45 -13.80 -5.57 1.69
CA THR A 45 -13.64 -6.87 1.03
C THR A 45 -13.52 -6.78 -0.48
N THR A 46 -13.64 -5.58 -1.03
CA THR A 46 -13.62 -5.36 -2.48
C THR A 46 -12.22 -5.01 -2.95
N SER A 47 -11.65 -5.83 -3.81
CA SER A 47 -10.34 -5.55 -4.39
C SER A 47 -10.43 -4.37 -5.36
N LEU A 48 -9.62 -3.33 -5.12
CA LEU A 48 -9.58 -2.14 -5.96
C LEU A 48 -8.42 -2.17 -6.92
N ALA A 49 -7.25 -2.63 -6.48
CA ALA A 49 -6.05 -2.64 -7.31
C ALA A 49 -5.10 -3.72 -6.84
N VAL A 50 -4.40 -4.31 -7.80
CA VAL A 50 -3.38 -5.33 -7.54
C VAL A 50 -2.07 -4.86 -8.18
N PHE A 51 -1.00 -4.90 -7.41
CA PHE A 51 0.33 -4.52 -7.86
C PHE A 51 1.26 -5.71 -7.75
N ASP A 52 1.86 -6.10 -8.86
CA ASP A 52 2.84 -7.17 -8.87
C ASP A 52 4.22 -6.62 -8.52
N VAL A 53 4.89 -7.31 -7.61
CA VAL A 53 6.22 -6.92 -7.16
C VAL A 53 7.21 -7.94 -7.71
N PRO A 54 8.19 -7.50 -8.50
CA PRO A 54 9.13 -8.44 -9.12
C PRO A 54 10.07 -9.06 -8.10
N THR A 55 10.67 -10.16 -8.52
CA THR A 55 11.70 -10.85 -7.75
C THR A 55 12.95 -10.00 -7.65
N GLY A 56 13.53 -9.93 -6.47
CA GLY A 56 14.73 -9.16 -6.22
C GLY A 56 16.04 -9.83 -6.62
N ALA A 57 16.03 -11.03 -7.15
CA ALA A 57 17.21 -11.71 -7.65
C ALA A 57 18.43 -11.63 -6.71
N SER A 58 18.29 -12.06 -5.49
CA SER A 58 19.29 -12.05 -4.43
C SER A 58 19.59 -10.66 -3.83
N THR A 59 18.91 -9.64 -4.27
CA THR A 59 19.06 -8.29 -3.72
C THR A 59 17.67 -7.75 -3.37
N ALA A 60 17.54 -7.13 -2.23
CA ALA A 60 16.27 -6.52 -1.84
C ALA A 60 15.84 -5.46 -2.85
N VAL A 61 14.58 -5.48 -3.23
CA VAL A 61 13.99 -4.47 -4.10
C VAL A 61 13.25 -3.47 -3.22
N VAL A 62 13.60 -2.20 -3.38
CA VAL A 62 12.98 -1.10 -2.65
C VAL A 62 12.39 -0.15 -3.67
N LYS A 63 11.11 0.17 -3.54
CA LYS A 63 10.46 1.04 -4.51
C LYS A 63 9.30 1.81 -3.88
N THR A 64 9.09 3.02 -4.38
CA THR A 64 7.97 3.86 -4.00
C THR A 64 7.02 3.97 -5.19
N VAL A 65 5.74 3.75 -4.94
CA VAL A 65 4.68 3.89 -5.93
C VAL A 65 3.74 5.00 -5.47
N VAL A 66 3.50 5.96 -6.34
CA VAL A 66 2.61 7.09 -6.06
C VAL A 66 1.44 7.02 -7.03
N PHE A 67 0.23 7.10 -6.49
CA PHE A 67 -0.97 7.07 -7.31
C PHE A 67 -1.26 8.47 -7.88
N PRO A 68 -1.68 8.54 -9.14
CA PRO A 68 -2.03 9.82 -9.73
C PRO A 68 -3.33 10.39 -9.14
N GLY A 69 -3.48 11.69 -9.25
CA GLY A 69 -4.69 12.37 -8.81
C GLY A 69 -4.89 12.33 -7.31
N THR A 70 -6.06 11.94 -6.87
CA THR A 70 -6.43 11.89 -5.47
C THR A 70 -6.24 10.52 -4.82
N GLY A 71 -5.58 9.61 -5.51
CA GLY A 71 -5.33 8.27 -5.01
C GLY A 71 -6.51 7.32 -5.16
N LEU A 72 -6.42 6.18 -4.48
CA LEU A 72 -7.49 5.18 -4.47
C LEU A 72 -8.41 5.45 -3.28
N TYR A 73 -9.68 5.71 -3.56
CA TYR A 73 -10.65 5.97 -2.50
C TYR A 73 -11.21 4.66 -1.94
N CYS A 74 -11.02 4.46 -0.64
CA CYS A 74 -11.63 3.37 0.11
C CYS A 74 -12.79 3.92 0.91
N LYS A 75 -13.99 3.58 0.52
CA LYS A 75 -15.20 4.15 1.07
C LYS A 75 -15.48 3.66 2.50
N THR A 76 -15.20 2.41 2.77
CA THR A 76 -15.51 1.77 4.05
C THR A 76 -14.27 1.61 4.91
N SER A 77 -13.23 1.01 4.37
CA SER A 77 -12.04 0.70 5.13
C SER A 77 -10.89 0.40 4.15
N ALA A 78 -9.76 1.01 4.36
CA ALA A 78 -8.59 0.75 3.53
C ALA A 78 -7.84 -0.46 4.08
N LYS A 79 -7.76 -1.52 3.30
CA LYS A 79 -7.07 -2.75 3.67
C LYS A 79 -6.08 -3.15 2.59
N ALA A 80 -5.14 -4.00 2.96
CA ALA A 80 -4.15 -4.51 2.05
C ALA A 80 -3.89 -5.99 2.29
N THR A 81 -3.77 -6.74 1.19
CA THR A 81 -3.33 -8.12 1.21
C THR A 81 -1.91 -8.16 0.66
N LEU A 82 -0.99 -8.68 1.44
CA LEU A 82 0.40 -8.81 1.07
C LEU A 82 0.73 -10.27 0.83
N ALA A 83 1.18 -10.59 -0.38
CA ALA A 83 1.59 -11.93 -0.74
C ALA A 83 3.09 -11.93 -1.04
N THR A 84 3.86 -12.58 -0.20
CA THR A 84 5.33 -12.72 -0.35
C THR A 84 6.04 -11.35 -0.38
N ILE A 85 5.59 -10.42 0.45
CA ILE A 85 6.18 -9.10 0.58
C ILE A 85 6.70 -8.95 2.01
N ASP A 86 7.93 -8.45 2.15
CA ASP A 86 8.54 -8.29 3.47
C ASP A 86 7.89 -7.15 4.25
N MET A 87 7.68 -6.02 3.59
CA MET A 87 7.24 -4.83 4.29
C MET A 87 6.69 -3.79 3.33
N VAL A 88 5.61 -3.15 3.72
CA VAL A 88 5.01 -2.05 2.95
C VAL A 88 4.59 -0.94 3.89
N THR A 89 4.92 0.29 3.53
CA THR A 89 4.39 1.47 4.20
C THR A 89 3.40 2.15 3.26
N PHE A 90 2.17 2.25 3.68
CA PHE A 90 1.13 2.90 2.89
C PHE A 90 0.98 4.36 3.30
N PHE A 91 0.84 5.23 2.31
CA PHE A 91 0.56 6.64 2.51
C PHE A 91 -0.93 6.86 2.24
N TYR A 92 -1.62 7.49 3.17
CA TYR A 92 -3.05 7.72 3.02
C TYR A 92 -3.47 9.05 3.64
N GLY A 93 -4.64 9.50 3.28
CA GLY A 93 -5.17 10.77 3.81
C GLY A 93 -6.67 10.91 3.73
#